data_f465bb93bb8a42078c6e8be1881779ad
#
_entry.id   f465bb93bb8a42078c6e8be1881779ad
#
_cell.length_a   1.000
_cell.length_b   1.000
_cell.length_c   1.000
_cell.angle_alpha   90.00
_cell.angle_beta   90.00
_cell.angle_gamma   90.00
#
_symmetry.space_group_name_H-M   'P 1'
#
loop_
_entity.id
_entity.type
_entity.pdbx_description
1 polymer ?
#
loop_
_entity_poly.entity_id
_entity_poly.type
_entity_poly.pdbx_seq_one_letter_code
_entity_poly.pdbx_strand_id
1 'polypeptide(L)'
;TDPAGNNSTPVTVEAPDTTAPAPATDVQVAPDGSSVTGKAEPGSTVGVDTDGDGQPDTTVVVGPGGSFEVPLNPPLTNGETVTVIVTDPAGNSSTPVTAEAPDFPDAPQVNASNGSVLSGTAEAGVTIVITDGNGNPIGQTSADANGNWSFTPGSQLPDGTVVNVVARDAAGNSSPATSITVDGVAPSAPVVEPSNGSELSGTAEPGSSVTLTDGNGNPIGQTTADANGNWSFTPSTPLPDGTVVNVVARDAAGNSSPPASVTVDAVAPATPTVDPSNGTTLSGTAEPGSSVTLTDGNGNPIGQVTADGSGNWTFTPSTPLPNGTVVNATATDPSGNASSPASVTVDAVAPATPVVNPSNGSTLSGTAEPGATVTLTDGNGNPIGQVTADGSGNWSFTPTTPLPNGTVVNATATDASGNTSAGSSVTVDSVAPATPVVNPSNGTTLSGTAEPGSSVTLTDGNGNPIGQVTADGSGNWSFTPSTPLADGTVVNATATDPAGNTSGQGSTTVDGVAPTTPTVNLSNGSSLSGTAEPGSTVILTDGNGNPIAEVTADGSGNWTYTPSTPIANGTVVNVVAQDAAGNSSPGASVTVDSQAPAAPVLNPSNGTTLSGTAEPGATVTLTDGNGNP
;
A
#
# COMPACT_ATOMS: atom_id res chain seq x y z
N THR A 1 52.21 103.84 24.20
CA THR A 1 52.37 105.14 24.82
C THR A 1 51.11 105.94 24.62
N ASP A 2 50.48 106.48 25.65
CA ASP A 2 49.33 107.32 25.61
C ASP A 2 49.66 108.77 25.18
N PRO A 3 48.78 109.69 24.91
CA PRO A 3 49.08 111.10 24.54
C PRO A 3 49.72 111.93 25.66
N ALA A 4 49.77 111.38 26.88
CA ALA A 4 50.45 112.02 28.03
C ALA A 4 51.86 111.45 28.27
N GLY A 5 52.30 110.49 27.40
CA GLY A 5 53.69 109.92 27.48
C GLY A 5 53.85 108.68 28.32
N ASN A 6 52.74 108.07 28.84
CA ASN A 6 52.86 106.87 29.63
C ASN A 6 52.99 105.62 28.73
N ASN A 7 53.90 104.77 28.98
CA ASN A 7 54.12 103.53 28.27
C ASN A 7 53.33 102.38 28.93
N SER A 8 52.61 101.56 28.08
CA SER A 8 52.12 100.29 28.51
C SER A 8 53.29 99.32 28.79
N THR A 9 53.06 98.38 29.59
CA THR A 9 54.03 97.23 29.75
C THR A 9 54.16 96.56 28.36
N PRO A 10 55.37 96.24 27.96
CA PRO A 10 55.52 95.48 26.69
C PRO A 10 54.84 94.10 26.79
N VAL A 11 54.09 93.83 25.79
CA VAL A 11 53.57 92.45 25.60
C VAL A 11 54.53 91.81 24.63
N THR A 12 55.17 90.73 25.07
CA THR A 12 55.98 89.87 24.22
C THR A 12 55.04 88.80 23.64
N VAL A 13 54.98 88.73 22.35
CA VAL A 13 54.36 87.57 21.63
C VAL A 13 55.54 86.76 21.13
N GLU A 14 55.64 85.52 21.57
CA GLU A 14 56.60 84.55 21.00
C GLU A 14 56.15 84.23 19.57
N ALA A 15 57.07 84.08 18.65
CA ALA A 15 56.83 83.66 17.31
C ALA A 15 56.23 82.21 17.36
N PRO A 16 55.26 81.90 16.52
CA PRO A 16 54.77 80.51 16.51
C PRO A 16 55.90 79.56 16.22
N ASP A 17 55.98 78.50 17.00
CA ASP A 17 56.90 77.42 16.72
C ASP A 17 56.46 76.67 15.43
N THR A 18 57.33 76.62 14.43
CA THR A 18 57.14 75.96 13.13
C THR A 18 58.18 74.84 12.91
N THR A 19 58.91 74.47 13.97
CA THR A 19 59.96 73.43 13.91
C THR A 19 59.37 72.11 14.29
N ALA A 20 59.27 71.17 13.35
CA ALA A 20 58.81 69.84 13.67
C ALA A 20 59.79 69.11 14.66
N PRO A 21 59.25 68.31 15.57
CA PRO A 21 60.08 67.50 16.47
C PRO A 21 60.84 66.42 15.67
N ALA A 22 61.93 65.96 16.26
CA ALA A 22 62.68 64.82 15.70
C ALA A 22 61.78 63.58 15.61
N PRO A 23 61.98 62.73 14.61
CA PRO A 23 61.24 61.43 14.54
C PRO A 23 61.54 60.61 15.78
N ALA A 24 60.60 59.74 16.19
CA ALA A 24 60.80 58.80 17.28
C ALA A 24 62.00 57.86 17.01
N THR A 25 62.74 57.53 18.04
CA THR A 25 63.87 56.58 17.95
C THR A 25 63.64 55.36 18.85
N ASP A 26 64.37 54.27 18.59
CA ASP A 26 64.27 53.03 19.35
C ASP A 26 62.83 52.47 19.35
N VAL A 27 62.05 52.76 18.27
CA VAL A 27 60.64 52.29 18.12
C VAL A 27 60.62 50.78 18.01
N GLN A 28 59.89 50.12 18.87
CA GLN A 28 59.72 48.68 18.89
C GLN A 28 58.29 48.34 19.31
N VAL A 29 57.70 47.31 18.69
CA VAL A 29 56.52 46.69 19.20
C VAL A 29 56.91 45.64 20.20
N ALA A 30 56.17 45.50 21.30
CA ALA A 30 56.43 44.51 22.32
C ALA A 30 56.42 43.09 21.77
N PRO A 31 57.20 42.13 22.29
CA PRO A 31 57.21 40.76 21.79
C PRO A 31 55.86 40.02 21.85
N ASP A 32 54.89 40.53 22.59
CA ASP A 32 53.52 40.03 22.69
C ASP A 32 52.51 40.89 21.93
N GLY A 33 53.01 41.88 21.20
CA GLY A 33 52.17 42.82 20.42
C GLY A 33 51.38 43.84 21.25
N SER A 34 51.53 43.84 22.55
CA SER A 34 50.66 44.57 23.49
C SER A 34 50.96 46.07 23.63
N SER A 35 52.16 46.53 23.22
CA SER A 35 52.48 47.92 23.23
C SER A 35 53.57 48.32 22.22
N VAL A 36 53.63 49.61 21.90
CA VAL A 36 54.74 50.26 21.16
C VAL A 36 55.53 51.10 22.10
N THR A 37 56.84 50.82 22.15
CA THR A 37 57.77 51.57 22.97
C THR A 37 58.78 52.34 22.11
N GLY A 38 59.35 53.41 22.65
CA GLY A 38 60.39 54.17 21.96
C GLY A 38 60.79 55.40 22.72
N LYS A 39 61.52 56.31 22.05
CA LYS A 39 61.93 57.60 22.58
C LYS A 39 61.52 58.71 21.69
N ALA A 40 61.04 59.81 22.24
CA ALA A 40 60.68 61.01 21.53
C ALA A 40 60.92 62.26 22.38
N GLU A 41 60.74 63.41 21.88
CA GLU A 41 60.94 64.70 22.57
C GLU A 41 60.02 64.79 23.80
N PRO A 42 60.58 65.11 24.99
CA PRO A 42 59.76 65.27 26.18
C PRO A 42 58.71 66.37 26.02
N GLY A 43 57.43 66.05 26.35
CA GLY A 43 56.30 66.94 26.25
C GLY A 43 55.57 66.85 24.88
N SER A 44 56.12 66.16 23.89
CA SER A 44 55.44 65.88 22.63
C SER A 44 54.35 64.80 22.80
N THR A 45 53.48 64.71 21.87
CA THR A 45 52.47 63.64 21.76
C THR A 45 52.93 62.63 20.70
N VAL A 46 53.07 61.38 21.09
CA VAL A 46 53.29 60.27 20.15
C VAL A 46 51.94 59.68 19.75
N GLY A 47 51.69 59.68 18.46
CA GLY A 47 50.57 59.04 17.84
C GLY A 47 51.04 57.73 17.19
N VAL A 48 50.26 56.68 17.38
CA VAL A 48 50.48 55.36 16.80
C VAL A 48 49.29 55.03 15.90
N ASP A 49 49.57 54.83 14.61
CA ASP A 49 48.63 54.36 13.56
C ASP A 49 48.91 52.90 13.31
N THR A 50 47.92 52.07 13.53
CA THR A 50 47.98 50.60 13.43
C THR A 50 47.24 50.03 12.26
N ASP A 51 46.37 50.86 11.58
CA ASP A 51 45.60 50.41 10.44
C ASP A 51 46.05 51.04 9.10
N GLY A 52 47.04 51.97 9.18
CA GLY A 52 47.69 52.57 8.03
C GLY A 52 46.84 53.66 7.34
N ASP A 53 45.84 54.23 8.00
CA ASP A 53 44.99 55.27 7.44
C ASP A 53 45.59 56.66 7.52
N GLY A 54 46.77 56.78 8.18
CA GLY A 54 47.51 57.98 8.36
C GLY A 54 47.04 58.87 9.52
N GLN A 55 46.10 58.37 10.34
CA GLN A 55 45.68 58.99 11.60
C GLN A 55 46.08 58.12 12.76
N PRO A 56 46.50 58.68 13.91
CA PRO A 56 46.85 57.86 15.06
C PRO A 56 45.60 57.28 15.72
N ASP A 57 45.53 55.94 15.85
CA ASP A 57 44.50 55.20 16.61
C ASP A 57 44.62 55.43 18.11
N THR A 58 45.83 55.63 18.56
CA THR A 58 46.10 55.86 19.97
C THR A 58 47.26 56.86 20.15
N THR A 59 47.23 57.60 21.23
CA THR A 59 48.24 58.63 21.51
C THR A 59 48.73 58.60 22.98
N VAL A 60 49.95 58.99 23.20
CA VAL A 60 50.50 59.19 24.55
C VAL A 60 51.35 60.48 24.58
N VAL A 61 51.39 61.22 25.74
CA VAL A 61 52.29 62.34 25.96
C VAL A 61 53.57 61.82 26.52
N VAL A 62 54.71 62.23 25.95
CA VAL A 62 56.04 61.82 26.32
C VAL A 62 56.46 62.50 27.65
N GLY A 63 56.80 61.70 28.62
CA GLY A 63 57.24 62.17 29.91
C GLY A 63 58.61 62.84 29.86
N PRO A 64 59.05 63.51 30.99
CA PRO A 64 60.35 64.24 31.07
C PRO A 64 61.57 63.39 30.75
N GLY A 65 61.45 62.03 30.79
CA GLY A 65 62.57 61.11 30.50
C GLY A 65 62.75 60.82 29.03
N GLY A 66 61.83 61.32 28.14
CA GLY A 66 61.88 61.12 26.70
C GLY A 66 61.51 59.75 26.23
N SER A 67 61.13 58.82 27.10
CA SER A 67 60.61 57.50 26.71
C SER A 67 59.10 57.48 26.69
N PHE A 68 58.52 56.69 25.77
CA PHE A 68 57.07 56.46 25.68
C PHE A 68 56.75 54.94 25.60
N GLU A 69 55.60 54.58 26.09
CA GLU A 69 54.92 53.30 25.86
C GLU A 69 53.44 53.55 25.52
N VAL A 70 53.04 53.03 24.41
CA VAL A 70 51.64 53.14 23.91
C VAL A 70 51.03 51.75 23.94
N PRO A 71 50.07 51.48 24.84
CA PRO A 71 49.42 50.19 24.89
C PRO A 71 48.52 50.00 23.64
N LEU A 72 48.55 48.82 23.09
CA LEU A 72 47.72 48.38 21.95
C LEU A 72 46.63 47.42 22.43
N ASN A 73 45.38 47.66 22.02
CA ASN A 73 44.24 46.82 22.37
C ASN A 73 43.24 46.76 21.20
N PRO A 74 43.13 45.59 20.51
CA PRO A 74 43.83 44.34 20.78
C PRO A 74 45.35 44.43 20.51
N PRO A 75 46.15 43.49 21.05
CA PRO A 75 47.55 43.34 20.66
C PRO A 75 47.69 43.01 19.19
N LEU A 76 48.73 43.52 18.54
CA LEU A 76 49.06 43.22 17.13
C LEU A 76 49.94 41.99 17.05
N THR A 77 49.52 40.97 16.29
CA THR A 77 50.17 39.66 16.29
C THR A 77 50.38 39.03 14.90
N ASN A 78 50.09 39.79 13.84
CA ASN A 78 50.15 39.26 12.43
C ASN A 78 51.14 40.09 11.58
N GLY A 79 52.21 40.53 12.13
CA GLY A 79 53.22 41.31 11.38
C GLY A 79 52.73 42.67 10.88
N GLU A 80 51.71 43.24 11.51
CA GLU A 80 51.17 44.51 11.08
C GLU A 80 52.26 45.62 11.21
N THR A 81 52.35 46.52 10.25
CA THR A 81 53.23 47.68 10.28
C THR A 81 52.60 48.80 11.09
N VAL A 82 53.23 49.15 12.16
CA VAL A 82 52.83 50.27 13.01
C VAL A 82 53.56 51.55 12.59
N THR A 83 52.86 52.62 12.38
CA THR A 83 53.42 53.93 12.05
C THR A 83 53.35 54.85 13.27
N VAL A 84 54.48 55.40 13.63
CA VAL A 84 54.63 56.31 14.80
C VAL A 84 54.98 57.72 14.33
N ILE A 85 54.22 58.71 14.77
CA ILE A 85 54.40 60.13 14.50
C ILE A 85 54.48 60.89 15.80
N VAL A 86 55.46 61.75 15.92
CA VAL A 86 55.63 62.66 17.06
C VAL A 86 55.10 64.03 16.71
N THR A 87 54.27 64.60 17.56
CA THR A 87 53.74 65.97 17.40
C THR A 87 54.05 66.79 18.61
N ASP A 88 54.63 67.94 18.40
CA ASP A 88 54.95 68.89 19.47
C ASP A 88 53.72 69.59 20.06
N PRO A 89 53.80 70.32 21.16
CA PRO A 89 52.68 71.08 21.71
C PRO A 89 52.17 72.22 20.80
N ALA A 90 52.99 72.65 19.81
CA ALA A 90 52.60 73.68 18.81
C ALA A 90 51.86 73.09 17.62
N GLY A 91 51.82 71.76 17.45
CA GLY A 91 51.09 71.05 16.39
C GLY A 91 51.98 70.67 15.21
N ASN A 92 53.32 70.82 15.26
CA ASN A 92 54.16 70.37 14.15
C ASN A 92 54.46 68.90 14.32
N SER A 93 54.38 68.14 13.23
CA SER A 93 54.56 66.69 13.24
C SER A 93 55.91 66.27 12.61
N SER A 94 56.55 65.27 13.20
CA SER A 94 57.74 64.61 12.66
C SER A 94 57.46 63.86 11.38
N THR A 95 58.47 63.40 10.67
CA THR A 95 58.36 62.33 9.70
C THR A 95 58.01 61.06 10.43
N PRO A 96 57.13 60.22 9.83
CA PRO A 96 56.72 58.93 10.42
C PRO A 96 57.90 57.95 10.54
N VAL A 97 57.85 57.12 11.58
CA VAL A 97 58.72 55.97 11.76
C VAL A 97 57.89 54.71 11.85
N THR A 98 58.31 53.66 11.20
CA THR A 98 57.59 52.39 11.21
C THR A 98 58.31 51.34 12.07
N ALA A 99 57.54 50.48 12.70
CA ALA A 99 57.96 49.21 13.33
C ALA A 99 57.01 48.10 12.92
N GLU A 100 57.49 46.88 12.90
CA GLU A 100 56.67 45.73 12.60
C GLU A 100 56.23 45.02 13.89
N ALA A 101 54.97 44.65 13.96
CA ALA A 101 54.48 43.80 15.03
C ALA A 101 55.03 42.39 14.90
N PRO A 102 55.07 41.63 16.01
CA PRO A 102 55.41 40.22 15.91
C PRO A 102 54.36 39.49 15.03
N ASP A 103 54.88 38.60 14.21
CA ASP A 103 54.04 37.69 13.39
C ASP A 103 54.00 36.34 14.13
N PHE A 104 52.80 35.99 14.65
CA PHE A 104 52.56 34.69 15.29
C PHE A 104 51.87 33.76 14.32
N PRO A 105 52.26 32.51 14.27
CA PRO A 105 51.55 31.55 13.42
C PRO A 105 50.07 31.44 13.80
N ASP A 106 49.22 31.25 12.79
CA ASP A 106 47.81 30.92 13.01
C ASP A 106 47.63 29.57 13.75
N ALA A 107 46.57 29.44 14.53
CA ALA A 107 46.23 28.19 15.18
C ALA A 107 46.03 27.06 14.14
N PRO A 108 46.73 25.93 14.27
CA PRO A 108 46.61 24.85 13.29
C PRO A 108 45.18 24.26 13.28
N GLN A 109 44.71 23.86 12.10
CA GLN A 109 43.54 23.00 12.00
C GLN A 109 43.97 21.56 12.26
N VAL A 110 43.13 20.83 13.00
CA VAL A 110 43.39 19.43 13.34
C VAL A 110 42.22 18.58 12.94
N ASN A 111 42.46 17.55 12.16
CA ASN A 111 41.42 16.60 11.73
C ASN A 111 41.04 15.67 12.89
N ALA A 112 39.83 15.18 12.91
CA ALA A 112 39.43 14.10 13.80
C ALA A 112 40.38 12.90 13.61
N SER A 113 40.69 12.17 14.70
CA SER A 113 41.67 11.09 14.68
C SER A 113 41.31 9.97 15.66
N ASN A 114 41.54 8.73 15.24
CA ASN A 114 41.49 7.56 16.11
C ASN A 114 42.78 7.30 16.85
N GLY A 115 43.71 8.25 16.87
CA GLY A 115 44.98 8.14 17.56
C GLY A 115 46.10 7.39 16.82
N SER A 116 45.82 6.83 15.62
CA SER A 116 46.85 6.19 14.80
C SER A 116 47.69 7.20 14.01
N VAL A 117 47.06 8.26 13.54
CA VAL A 117 47.67 9.37 12.81
C VAL A 117 47.00 10.66 13.24
N LEU A 118 47.75 11.68 13.58
CA LEU A 118 47.29 13.05 13.76
C LEU A 118 47.64 13.84 12.50
N SER A 119 46.71 14.63 12.00
CA SER A 119 46.91 15.40 10.75
C SER A 119 46.10 16.68 10.75
N GLY A 120 46.44 17.58 9.84
CA GLY A 120 45.71 18.82 9.69
C GLY A 120 46.40 19.79 8.75
N THR A 121 46.11 21.07 8.93
CA THR A 121 46.75 22.17 8.19
C THR A 121 47.26 23.24 9.12
N ALA A 122 48.29 23.94 8.71
CA ALA A 122 48.89 25.08 9.39
C ALA A 122 49.60 25.96 8.35
N GLU A 123 50.23 27.02 8.76
CA GLU A 123 51.09 27.79 7.88
C GLU A 123 52.25 26.94 7.34
N ALA A 124 52.66 27.22 6.12
CA ALA A 124 53.72 26.45 5.46
C ALA A 124 55.05 26.60 6.17
N GLY A 125 55.72 25.49 6.49
CA GLY A 125 57.05 25.45 7.07
C GLY A 125 57.12 25.60 8.60
N VAL A 126 56.01 25.87 9.30
CA VAL A 126 55.97 25.91 10.76
C VAL A 126 56.24 24.53 11.38
N THR A 127 56.77 24.51 12.58
CA THR A 127 56.89 23.28 13.38
C THR A 127 55.60 23.06 14.17
N ILE A 128 54.99 21.90 14.01
CA ILE A 128 53.80 21.47 14.75
C ILE A 128 54.25 20.75 16.01
N VAL A 129 53.94 21.29 17.17
CA VAL A 129 54.21 20.70 18.47
C VAL A 129 52.93 20.08 19.01
N ILE A 130 53.01 18.83 19.42
CA ILE A 130 51.89 18.01 19.83
C ILE A 130 52.10 17.54 21.26
N THR A 131 51.12 17.83 22.15
CA THR A 131 51.14 17.43 23.54
C THR A 131 49.84 16.77 23.96
N ASP A 132 49.84 16.03 25.06
CA ASP A 132 48.61 15.55 25.68
C ASP A 132 47.85 16.69 26.43
N GLY A 133 46.68 16.39 26.97
CA GLY A 133 45.88 17.35 27.75
C GLY A 133 46.56 17.87 29.04
N ASN A 134 47.64 17.25 29.48
CA ASN A 134 48.43 17.65 30.63
C ASN A 134 49.69 18.42 30.22
N GLY A 135 49.96 18.61 28.92
CA GLY A 135 51.11 19.27 28.37
C GLY A 135 52.35 18.36 28.20
N ASN A 136 52.20 17.03 28.39
CA ASN A 136 53.34 16.14 28.14
C ASN A 136 53.55 15.97 26.63
N PRO A 137 54.80 15.94 26.12
CA PRO A 137 55.07 15.86 24.71
C PRO A 137 54.65 14.49 24.10
N ILE A 138 53.86 14.52 23.07
CA ILE A 138 53.53 13.36 22.23
C ILE A 138 54.52 13.29 21.06
N GLY A 139 54.85 14.45 20.47
CA GLY A 139 55.79 14.56 19.38
C GLY A 139 55.76 15.89 18.65
N GLN A 140 56.48 15.94 17.55
CA GLN A 140 56.47 17.10 16.65
C GLN A 140 56.64 16.68 15.20
N THR A 141 56.14 17.52 14.30
CA THR A 141 56.29 17.40 12.83
C THR A 141 56.41 18.80 12.24
N SER A 142 56.40 18.95 10.93
CA SER A 142 56.37 20.25 10.26
C SER A 142 55.29 20.27 9.19
N ALA A 143 54.71 21.44 8.95
CA ALA A 143 53.83 21.66 7.82
C ALA A 143 54.64 21.73 6.52
N ASP A 144 54.14 21.08 5.47
CA ASP A 144 54.74 21.11 4.13
C ASP A 144 54.52 22.45 3.42
N ALA A 145 55.00 22.56 2.18
CA ALA A 145 54.86 23.77 1.38
C ALA A 145 53.40 24.14 1.01
N ASN A 146 52.43 23.20 1.19
CA ASN A 146 50.99 23.43 1.01
C ASN A 146 50.27 23.63 2.35
N GLY A 147 51.02 23.65 3.46
CA GLY A 147 50.48 23.79 4.82
C GLY A 147 49.93 22.49 5.41
N ASN A 148 50.08 21.33 4.77
CA ASN A 148 49.60 20.07 5.34
C ASN A 148 50.64 19.49 6.31
N TRP A 149 50.18 18.95 7.43
CA TRP A 149 51.02 18.23 8.38
C TRP A 149 50.43 16.88 8.76
N SER A 150 51.28 15.94 9.10
CA SER A 150 50.90 14.61 9.56
C SER A 150 51.95 14.12 10.59
N PHE A 151 51.48 13.44 11.61
CA PHE A 151 52.33 12.84 12.67
C PHE A 151 51.79 11.46 13.05
N THR A 152 52.64 10.45 13.06
CA THR A 152 52.31 9.11 13.54
C THR A 152 52.92 8.89 14.91
N PRO A 153 52.12 8.77 15.97
CA PRO A 153 52.64 8.46 17.31
C PRO A 153 53.37 7.11 17.34
N GLY A 154 54.32 6.93 18.22
CA GLY A 154 55.08 5.67 18.38
C GLY A 154 54.21 4.47 18.83
N SER A 155 53.04 4.74 19.40
CA SER A 155 51.93 3.82 19.64
C SER A 155 50.62 4.58 19.46
N GLN A 156 49.55 3.88 18.99
CA GLN A 156 48.22 4.48 18.88
C GLN A 156 47.81 5.13 20.21
N LEU A 157 47.35 6.37 20.16
CA LEU A 157 46.85 7.07 21.32
C LEU A 157 45.53 6.46 21.78
N PRO A 158 45.31 6.27 23.09
CA PRO A 158 44.07 5.74 23.64
C PRO A 158 42.87 6.64 23.33
N ASP A 159 41.66 6.00 23.23
CA ASP A 159 40.40 6.70 23.18
C ASP A 159 40.26 7.70 24.34
N GLY A 160 39.66 8.86 24.09
CA GLY A 160 39.47 9.93 25.05
C GLY A 160 40.75 10.75 25.35
N THR A 161 41.89 10.45 24.73
CA THR A 161 43.11 11.26 24.89
C THR A 161 42.89 12.65 24.31
N VAL A 162 43.03 13.68 25.14
CA VAL A 162 43.05 15.08 24.67
C VAL A 162 44.40 15.35 24.05
N VAL A 163 44.43 15.87 22.83
CA VAL A 163 45.63 16.26 22.09
C VAL A 163 45.57 17.76 21.83
N ASN A 164 46.62 18.48 22.28
CA ASN A 164 46.79 19.89 22.01
C ASN A 164 47.88 20.07 20.94
N VAL A 165 47.57 20.87 19.92
CA VAL A 165 48.44 21.13 18.79
C VAL A 165 48.71 22.62 18.66
N VAL A 166 49.99 22.97 18.58
CA VAL A 166 50.47 24.36 18.47
C VAL A 166 51.39 24.45 17.26
N ALA A 167 51.23 25.48 16.44
CA ALA A 167 52.19 25.82 15.40
C ALA A 167 53.30 26.71 16.01
N ARG A 168 54.55 26.49 15.58
CA ARG A 168 55.71 27.28 16.02
C ARG A 168 56.53 27.71 14.81
N ASP A 169 56.76 29.00 14.67
CA ASP A 169 57.59 29.57 13.61
C ASP A 169 59.11 29.37 13.84
N ALA A 170 59.90 29.81 12.87
CA ALA A 170 61.37 29.74 12.96
C ALA A 170 61.95 30.74 13.98
N ALA A 171 61.23 31.77 14.36
CA ALA A 171 61.61 32.74 15.38
C ALA A 171 61.35 32.22 16.81
N GLY A 172 60.51 31.17 16.94
CA GLY A 172 60.12 30.54 18.18
C GLY A 172 58.78 31.01 18.74
N ASN A 173 58.03 31.82 17.99
CA ASN A 173 56.69 32.24 18.36
C ASN A 173 55.72 31.04 18.25
N SER A 174 54.74 31.00 19.10
CA SER A 174 53.77 29.89 19.14
C SER A 174 52.35 30.40 18.94
N SER A 175 51.57 29.71 18.12
CA SER A 175 50.15 29.94 17.93
C SER A 175 49.34 29.66 19.20
N PRO A 176 48.07 30.07 19.26
CA PRO A 176 47.10 29.46 20.15
C PRO A 176 46.99 27.93 19.89
N ALA A 177 46.66 27.17 20.93
CA ALA A 177 46.53 25.73 20.81
C ALA A 177 45.15 25.35 20.23
N THR A 178 45.14 24.44 19.29
CA THR A 178 43.92 23.72 18.86
C THR A 178 43.88 22.37 19.58
N SER A 179 42.74 22.05 20.18
CA SER A 179 42.57 20.79 20.92
C SER A 179 41.57 19.87 20.21
N ILE A 180 41.89 18.60 20.13
CA ILE A 180 40.94 17.53 19.76
C ILE A 180 40.98 16.45 20.84
N THR A 181 39.89 15.66 20.86
CA THR A 181 39.86 14.41 21.62
C THR A 181 39.97 13.24 20.65
N VAL A 182 40.90 12.32 20.93
CA VAL A 182 41.02 11.08 20.15
C VAL A 182 39.76 10.25 20.34
N ASP A 183 39.17 9.83 19.25
CA ASP A 183 38.05 8.91 19.22
C ASP A 183 38.52 7.56 18.66
N GLY A 184 38.72 6.60 19.56
CA GLY A 184 39.14 5.23 19.22
C GLY A 184 37.94 4.25 19.13
N VAL A 185 36.71 4.73 19.25
CA VAL A 185 35.52 3.89 19.27
C VAL A 185 34.98 3.73 17.85
N ALA A 186 34.93 2.48 17.36
CA ALA A 186 34.36 2.19 16.06
C ALA A 186 32.83 2.34 16.07
N PRO A 187 32.23 2.83 15.01
CA PRO A 187 30.77 2.81 14.84
C PRO A 187 30.18 1.40 14.99
N SER A 188 28.95 1.31 15.43
CA SER A 188 28.19 0.06 15.36
C SER A 188 28.04 -0.41 13.90
N ALA A 189 27.86 -1.73 13.69
CA ALA A 189 27.57 -2.25 12.36
C ALA A 189 26.31 -1.56 11.80
N PRO A 190 26.33 -1.12 10.53
CA PRO A 190 25.16 -0.53 9.88
C PRO A 190 23.97 -1.49 9.87
N VAL A 191 22.76 -0.95 9.89
CA VAL A 191 21.57 -1.67 9.47
C VAL A 191 21.42 -1.46 7.97
N VAL A 192 21.11 -2.53 7.25
CA VAL A 192 20.86 -2.49 5.80
C VAL A 192 19.46 -3.04 5.55
N GLU A 193 18.62 -2.23 4.92
CA GLU A 193 17.27 -2.65 4.56
C GLU A 193 17.27 -3.59 3.35
N PRO A 194 16.28 -4.48 3.22
CA PRO A 194 16.09 -5.26 1.99
C PRO A 194 16.04 -4.35 0.76
N SER A 195 16.53 -4.83 -0.38
CA SER A 195 16.64 -4.02 -1.60
C SER A 195 16.52 -4.85 -2.86
N ASN A 196 15.82 -4.29 -3.86
CA ASN A 196 15.77 -4.84 -5.23
C ASN A 196 16.96 -4.41 -6.12
N GLY A 197 17.96 -3.79 -5.53
CA GLY A 197 19.16 -3.34 -6.23
C GLY A 197 19.05 -1.98 -6.91
N SER A 198 17.88 -1.35 -6.95
CA SER A 198 17.71 0.01 -7.51
C SER A 198 18.14 1.11 -6.54
N GLU A 199 17.93 0.89 -5.27
CA GLU A 199 18.41 1.73 -4.16
C GLU A 199 18.82 0.82 -3.00
N LEU A 200 19.90 1.17 -2.32
CA LEU A 200 20.37 0.57 -1.08
C LEU A 200 20.20 1.61 0.02
N SER A 201 19.64 1.22 1.16
CA SER A 201 19.37 2.14 2.27
C SER A 201 19.51 1.46 3.63
N GLY A 202 19.50 2.27 4.67
CA GLY A 202 19.57 1.76 6.02
C GLY A 202 19.96 2.82 7.03
N THR A 203 20.52 2.37 8.16
CA THR A 203 21.00 3.28 9.20
C THR A 203 22.46 2.99 9.58
N ALA A 204 23.19 4.02 9.96
CA ALA A 204 24.54 3.97 10.47
C ALA A 204 24.74 5.10 11.49
N GLU A 205 25.92 5.21 12.07
CA GLU A 205 26.23 6.33 12.96
C GLU A 205 26.10 7.68 12.23
N PRO A 206 25.41 8.66 12.83
CA PRO A 206 25.23 9.97 12.20
C PRO A 206 26.55 10.61 11.76
N GLY A 207 26.61 11.06 10.51
CA GLY A 207 27.80 11.69 9.92
C GLY A 207 28.88 10.71 9.46
N SER A 208 28.74 9.41 9.73
CA SER A 208 29.71 8.41 9.26
C SER A 208 29.66 8.24 7.74
N SER A 209 30.81 7.93 7.16
CA SER A 209 30.95 7.58 5.75
C SER A 209 30.61 6.09 5.57
N VAL A 210 29.61 5.78 4.72
CA VAL A 210 29.12 4.43 4.47
C VAL A 210 29.67 3.93 3.15
N THR A 211 30.50 2.89 3.18
CA THR A 211 31.12 2.26 2.00
C THR A 211 30.41 0.96 1.66
N LEU A 212 30.07 0.77 0.41
CA LEU A 212 29.38 -0.40 -0.12
C LEU A 212 30.30 -1.16 -1.09
N THR A 213 30.41 -2.48 -0.89
CA THR A 213 31.19 -3.37 -1.76
C THR A 213 30.37 -4.61 -2.12
N ASP A 214 30.68 -5.26 -3.23
CA ASP A 214 30.07 -6.56 -3.56
C ASP A 214 30.65 -7.70 -2.68
N GLY A 215 30.11 -8.90 -2.81
CA GLY A 215 30.56 -10.08 -2.06
C GLY A 215 32.03 -10.48 -2.32
N ASN A 216 32.68 -9.92 -3.33
CA ASN A 216 34.09 -10.14 -3.66
C ASN A 216 34.97 -8.98 -3.17
N GLY A 217 34.38 -7.93 -2.59
CA GLY A 217 35.09 -6.74 -2.11
C GLY A 217 35.30 -5.66 -3.17
N ASN A 218 34.72 -5.79 -4.38
CA ASN A 218 34.78 -4.71 -5.38
C ASN A 218 33.89 -3.54 -4.95
N PRO A 219 34.31 -2.28 -5.15
CA PRO A 219 33.53 -1.13 -4.74
C PRO A 219 32.24 -1.00 -5.57
N ILE A 220 31.11 -0.86 -4.88
CA ILE A 220 29.81 -0.47 -5.46
C ILE A 220 29.66 1.04 -5.37
N GLY A 221 29.97 1.62 -4.20
CA GLY A 221 29.89 3.06 -3.98
C GLY A 221 30.09 3.49 -2.55
N GLN A 222 29.83 4.77 -2.30
CA GLN A 222 29.98 5.40 -0.99
C GLN A 222 28.91 6.47 -0.80
N THR A 223 28.42 6.62 0.41
CA THR A 223 27.47 7.66 0.84
C THR A 223 27.80 8.11 2.26
N THR A 224 27.01 8.99 2.83
CA THR A 224 27.17 9.47 4.21
C THR A 224 25.84 9.36 4.94
N ALA A 225 25.85 8.91 6.19
CA ALA A 225 24.70 8.90 7.06
C ALA A 225 24.33 10.34 7.48
N ASP A 226 23.06 10.68 7.39
CA ASP A 226 22.55 12.00 7.77
C ASP A 226 22.58 12.24 9.31
N ALA A 227 22.10 13.39 9.76
CA ALA A 227 22.06 13.72 11.19
C ALA A 227 21.15 12.80 12.03
N ASN A 228 20.23 12.04 11.40
CA ASN A 228 19.39 11.05 12.05
C ASN A 228 19.96 9.63 11.92
N GLY A 229 21.09 9.49 11.24
CA GLY A 229 21.75 8.22 10.98
C GLY A 229 21.24 7.49 9.73
N ASN A 230 20.35 8.06 8.94
CA ASN A 230 19.86 7.41 7.72
C ASN A 230 20.84 7.59 6.57
N TRP A 231 21.00 6.55 5.76
CA TRP A 231 21.80 6.61 4.54
C TRP A 231 21.04 5.97 3.39
N SER A 232 21.27 6.44 2.18
CA SER A 232 20.83 5.82 0.94
C SER A 232 21.90 5.95 -0.14
N PHE A 233 21.90 5.00 -1.07
CA PHE A 233 22.80 4.96 -2.22
C PHE A 233 22.08 4.36 -3.44
N THR A 234 22.05 5.10 -4.54
CA THR A 234 21.48 4.65 -5.82
C THR A 234 22.63 4.27 -6.75
N PRO A 235 22.81 2.98 -7.07
CA PRO A 235 23.80 2.54 -8.06
C PRO A 235 23.50 3.14 -9.45
N SER A 236 24.52 3.38 -10.25
CA SER A 236 24.35 3.90 -11.63
C SER A 236 23.59 2.93 -12.54
N THR A 237 23.60 1.66 -12.22
CA THR A 237 22.78 0.59 -12.81
C THR A 237 22.25 -0.27 -11.66
N PRO A 238 20.98 -0.69 -11.69
CA PRO A 238 20.46 -1.59 -10.65
C PRO A 238 21.34 -2.83 -10.50
N LEU A 239 21.57 -3.23 -9.27
CA LEU A 239 22.36 -4.42 -8.96
C LEU A 239 21.56 -5.68 -9.32
N PRO A 240 22.20 -6.70 -9.92
CA PRO A 240 21.52 -7.95 -10.25
C PRO A 240 20.99 -8.70 -9.02
N ASP A 241 19.95 -9.49 -9.25
CA ASP A 241 19.44 -10.44 -8.28
C ASP A 241 20.54 -11.35 -7.73
N GLY A 242 20.49 -11.64 -6.42
CA GLY A 242 21.48 -12.47 -5.74
C GLY A 242 22.81 -11.76 -5.44
N THR A 243 22.99 -10.48 -5.80
CA THR A 243 24.21 -9.72 -5.46
C THR A 243 24.29 -9.53 -3.94
N VAL A 244 25.36 -10.03 -3.33
CA VAL A 244 25.68 -9.75 -1.92
C VAL A 244 26.31 -8.36 -1.84
N VAL A 245 25.75 -7.48 -1.00
CA VAL A 245 26.30 -6.16 -0.72
C VAL A 245 26.79 -6.12 0.73
N ASN A 246 28.06 -5.81 0.91
CA ASN A 246 28.65 -5.58 2.23
C ASN A 246 28.75 -4.07 2.49
N VAL A 247 28.37 -3.66 3.68
CA VAL A 247 28.28 -2.26 4.10
C VAL A 247 29.12 -2.04 5.35
N VAL A 248 29.98 -1.04 5.32
CA VAL A 248 30.84 -0.64 6.45
C VAL A 248 30.67 0.86 6.67
N ALA A 249 30.42 1.26 7.91
CA ALA A 249 30.43 2.65 8.32
C ALA A 249 31.83 3.04 8.84
N ARG A 250 32.25 4.26 8.54
CA ARG A 250 33.50 4.83 9.05
C ARG A 250 33.23 6.22 9.61
N ASP A 251 33.60 6.46 10.85
CA ASP A 251 33.48 7.76 11.51
C ASP A 251 34.49 8.80 10.99
N ALA A 252 34.37 10.03 11.48
CA ALA A 252 35.28 11.13 11.12
C ALA A 252 36.71 10.92 11.66
N ALA A 253 36.88 10.13 12.72
CA ALA A 253 38.16 9.78 13.27
C ALA A 253 38.87 8.66 12.51
N GLY A 254 38.16 7.95 11.66
CA GLY A 254 38.69 6.91 10.79
C GLY A 254 38.51 5.49 11.31
N ASN A 255 37.72 5.28 12.39
CA ASN A 255 37.37 3.94 12.84
C ASN A 255 36.32 3.31 11.92
N SER A 256 36.45 2.02 11.69
CA SER A 256 35.52 1.28 10.82
C SER A 256 34.68 0.32 11.65
N SER A 257 33.39 0.29 11.38
CA SER A 257 32.45 -0.65 11.97
C SER A 257 32.73 -2.10 11.55
N PRO A 258 32.19 -3.09 12.26
CA PRO A 258 31.98 -4.41 11.68
C PRO A 258 31.11 -4.30 10.41
N PRO A 259 31.31 -5.20 9.41
CA PRO A 259 30.49 -5.19 8.21
C PRO A 259 29.06 -5.71 8.49
N ALA A 260 28.08 -5.13 7.83
CA ALA A 260 26.74 -5.70 7.64
C ALA A 260 26.58 -6.12 6.18
N SER A 261 25.65 -7.01 5.90
CA SER A 261 25.41 -7.46 4.52
C SER A 261 23.92 -7.66 4.23
N VAL A 262 23.55 -7.43 2.99
CA VAL A 262 22.25 -7.75 2.42
C VAL A 262 22.46 -8.46 1.08
N THR A 263 21.53 -9.36 0.73
CA THR A 263 21.47 -9.93 -0.61
C THR A 263 20.38 -9.21 -1.40
N VAL A 264 20.71 -8.70 -2.55
CA VAL A 264 19.75 -8.07 -3.46
C VAL A 264 18.76 -9.13 -3.93
N ASP A 265 17.49 -8.82 -3.81
CA ASP A 265 16.37 -9.59 -4.36
C ASP A 265 15.63 -8.70 -5.38
N ALA A 266 15.80 -9.00 -6.65
CA ALA A 266 15.18 -8.28 -7.76
C ALA A 266 14.06 -9.10 -8.42
N VAL A 267 13.57 -10.16 -7.76
CA VAL A 267 12.51 -11.02 -8.26
C VAL A 267 11.16 -10.53 -7.73
N ALA A 268 10.29 -10.11 -8.64
CA ALA A 268 8.94 -9.71 -8.24
C ALA A 268 8.12 -10.90 -7.72
N PRO A 269 7.30 -10.68 -6.69
CA PRO A 269 6.36 -11.70 -6.22
C PRO A 269 5.42 -12.19 -7.34
N ALA A 270 4.92 -13.41 -7.20
CA ALA A 270 3.85 -13.91 -8.05
C ALA A 270 2.61 -12.99 -7.94
N THR A 271 1.85 -12.90 -9.03
CA THR A 271 0.57 -12.16 -9.04
C THR A 271 -0.34 -12.70 -7.93
N PRO A 272 -0.84 -11.86 -7.02
CA PRO A 272 -1.71 -12.31 -5.94
C PRO A 272 -3.04 -12.85 -6.49
N THR A 273 -3.75 -13.68 -5.69
CA THR A 273 -5.15 -13.98 -5.94
C THR A 273 -6.04 -13.04 -5.13
N VAL A 274 -7.25 -12.81 -5.61
CA VAL A 274 -8.31 -12.12 -4.87
C VAL A 274 -9.57 -12.96 -4.97
N ASP A 275 -10.11 -13.35 -3.83
CA ASP A 275 -11.34 -14.14 -3.75
C ASP A 275 -12.57 -13.28 -4.09
N PRO A 276 -13.66 -13.90 -4.55
CA PRO A 276 -14.96 -13.22 -4.64
C PRO A 276 -15.33 -12.55 -3.31
N SER A 277 -15.94 -11.38 -3.36
CA SER A 277 -16.24 -10.60 -2.15
C SER A 277 -17.51 -9.76 -2.30
N ASN A 278 -18.26 -9.67 -1.20
CA ASN A 278 -19.41 -8.76 -1.06
C ASN A 278 -19.02 -7.35 -0.60
N GLY A 279 -17.74 -7.05 -0.56
CA GLY A 279 -17.23 -5.73 -0.16
C GLY A 279 -17.10 -5.52 1.35
N THR A 280 -17.51 -6.46 2.19
CA THR A 280 -17.31 -6.37 3.64
C THR A 280 -15.91 -6.83 4.04
N THR A 281 -15.38 -7.82 3.36
CA THR A 281 -14.04 -8.35 3.55
C THR A 281 -13.46 -8.74 2.20
N LEU A 282 -12.21 -8.41 1.99
CA LEU A 282 -11.41 -8.82 0.85
C LEU A 282 -10.38 -9.83 1.32
N SER A 283 -10.17 -10.90 0.57
CA SER A 283 -9.21 -11.95 0.89
C SER A 283 -8.56 -12.52 -0.36
N GLY A 284 -7.52 -13.29 -0.16
CA GLY A 284 -6.83 -13.97 -1.23
C GLY A 284 -5.47 -14.51 -0.77
N THR A 285 -4.61 -14.76 -1.75
CA THR A 285 -3.25 -15.24 -1.50
C THR A 285 -2.22 -14.36 -2.19
N ALA A 286 -1.05 -14.24 -1.59
CA ALA A 286 0.12 -13.56 -2.13
C ALA A 286 1.39 -14.26 -1.61
N GLU A 287 2.55 -13.80 -2.01
CA GLU A 287 3.81 -14.30 -1.46
C GLU A 287 3.87 -14.04 0.06
N PRO A 288 4.24 -15.05 0.87
CA PRO A 288 4.34 -14.89 2.31
C PRO A 288 5.23 -13.71 2.72
N GLY A 289 4.69 -12.82 3.57
CA GLY A 289 5.39 -11.62 4.03
C GLY A 289 5.34 -10.44 3.08
N SER A 290 4.82 -10.60 1.86
CA SER A 290 4.64 -9.47 0.94
C SER A 290 3.55 -8.52 1.42
N SER A 291 3.71 -7.26 1.10
CA SER A 291 2.72 -6.21 1.36
C SER A 291 1.75 -6.12 0.19
N VAL A 292 0.48 -6.46 0.43
CA VAL A 292 -0.59 -6.48 -0.57
C VAL A 292 -1.33 -5.14 -0.54
N THR A 293 -1.09 -4.29 -1.53
CA THR A 293 -1.76 -2.98 -1.68
C THR A 293 -3.00 -3.10 -2.56
N LEU A 294 -4.09 -2.50 -2.09
CA LEU A 294 -5.44 -2.60 -2.65
C LEU A 294 -5.89 -1.23 -3.16
N THR A 295 -6.32 -1.16 -4.43
CA THR A 295 -6.78 0.09 -5.06
C THR A 295 -8.08 -0.09 -5.83
N ASP A 296 -8.82 1.00 -6.08
CA ASP A 296 -10.01 0.97 -6.93
C ASP A 296 -9.65 0.96 -8.43
N GLY A 297 -10.66 0.84 -9.30
CA GLY A 297 -10.49 0.86 -10.75
C GLY A 297 -9.91 2.14 -11.34
N ASN A 298 -9.82 3.21 -10.55
CA ASN A 298 -9.22 4.49 -10.93
C ASN A 298 -7.82 4.67 -10.34
N GLY A 299 -7.35 3.67 -9.55
CA GLY A 299 -6.07 3.73 -8.87
C GLY A 299 -6.11 4.42 -7.48
N ASN A 300 -7.30 4.78 -6.90
CA ASN A 300 -7.37 5.37 -5.55
C ASN A 300 -7.18 4.31 -4.47
N PRO A 301 -6.40 4.57 -3.38
CA PRO A 301 -6.11 3.56 -2.36
C PRO A 301 -7.35 3.13 -1.57
N ILE A 302 -7.56 1.83 -1.45
CA ILE A 302 -8.50 1.20 -0.50
C ILE A 302 -7.79 0.87 0.81
N GLY A 303 -6.60 0.27 0.72
CA GLY A 303 -5.82 -0.11 1.88
C GLY A 303 -4.63 -0.98 1.54
N GLN A 304 -3.99 -1.48 2.60
CA GLN A 304 -2.81 -2.30 2.53
C GLN A 304 -2.85 -3.36 3.63
N VAL A 305 -2.36 -4.55 3.33
CA VAL A 305 -2.29 -5.67 4.28
C VAL A 305 -1.06 -6.52 3.98
N THR A 306 -0.52 -7.20 4.97
CA THR A 306 0.62 -8.13 4.78
C THR A 306 0.10 -9.57 4.68
N ALA A 307 0.56 -10.32 3.70
CA ALA A 307 0.31 -11.75 3.58
C ALA A 307 1.00 -12.50 4.73
N ASP A 308 0.28 -13.42 5.38
CA ASP A 308 0.80 -14.21 6.48
C ASP A 308 1.86 -15.23 6.04
N GLY A 309 2.43 -15.99 7.00
CA GLY A 309 3.45 -17.00 6.72
C GLY A 309 2.98 -18.19 5.84
N SER A 310 1.68 -18.28 5.56
CA SER A 310 1.08 -19.24 4.62
C SER A 310 0.70 -18.60 3.30
N GLY A 311 0.92 -17.30 3.17
CA GLY A 311 0.59 -16.51 2.00
C GLY A 311 -0.85 -16.00 1.96
N ASN A 312 -1.66 -16.17 3.00
CA ASN A 312 -3.02 -15.67 3.01
C ASN A 312 -3.06 -14.21 3.45
N TRP A 313 -3.95 -13.45 2.85
CA TRP A 313 -4.21 -12.07 3.27
C TRP A 313 -5.70 -11.82 3.40
N THR A 314 -6.08 -10.95 4.33
CA THR A 314 -7.45 -10.51 4.57
C THR A 314 -7.45 -9.03 4.92
N PHE A 315 -8.34 -8.27 4.30
CA PHE A 315 -8.53 -6.85 4.53
C PHE A 315 -10.01 -6.52 4.73
N THR A 316 -10.34 -5.79 5.78
CA THR A 316 -11.69 -5.31 6.06
C THR A 316 -11.73 -3.80 5.88
N PRO A 317 -12.40 -3.29 4.83
CA PRO A 317 -12.60 -1.86 4.64
C PRO A 317 -13.36 -1.24 5.82
N SER A 318 -13.06 0.01 6.16
CA SER A 318 -13.77 0.75 7.23
C SER A 318 -15.27 0.94 6.96
N THR A 319 -15.64 0.96 5.70
CA THR A 319 -17.02 0.91 5.21
C THR A 319 -17.08 -0.14 4.10
N PRO A 320 -18.14 -0.98 4.06
CA PRO A 320 -18.31 -1.94 2.97
C PRO A 320 -18.22 -1.24 1.61
N LEU A 321 -17.49 -1.85 0.73
CA LEU A 321 -17.27 -1.29 -0.60
C LEU A 321 -18.54 -1.49 -1.47
N PRO A 322 -18.97 -0.48 -2.25
CA PRO A 322 -20.19 -0.56 -3.06
C PRO A 322 -20.17 -1.69 -4.08
N ASN A 323 -21.38 -2.22 -4.37
CA ASN A 323 -21.56 -3.14 -5.48
C ASN A 323 -20.99 -2.60 -6.78
N GLY A 324 -20.29 -3.44 -7.51
CA GLY A 324 -19.69 -3.03 -8.77
C GLY A 324 -18.29 -2.41 -8.64
N THR A 325 -17.72 -2.27 -7.44
CA THR A 325 -16.35 -1.76 -7.25
C THR A 325 -15.30 -2.75 -7.73
N VAL A 326 -14.49 -2.40 -8.74
CA VAL A 326 -13.28 -3.17 -9.10
C VAL A 326 -12.21 -2.96 -8.04
N VAL A 327 -11.62 -4.04 -7.55
CA VAL A 327 -10.46 -4.03 -6.66
C VAL A 327 -9.26 -4.58 -7.40
N ASN A 328 -8.17 -3.82 -7.43
CA ASN A 328 -6.87 -4.31 -7.89
C ASN A 328 -5.98 -4.61 -6.67
N ALA A 329 -5.32 -5.78 -6.69
CA ALA A 329 -4.37 -6.20 -5.68
C ALA A 329 -2.97 -6.33 -6.30
N THR A 330 -1.96 -5.68 -5.73
CA THR A 330 -0.55 -5.82 -6.10
C THR A 330 0.25 -6.22 -4.86
N ALA A 331 1.01 -7.28 -4.95
CA ALA A 331 1.93 -7.69 -3.91
C ALA A 331 3.29 -7.01 -4.11
N THR A 332 3.88 -6.51 -3.02
CA THR A 332 5.26 -6.02 -3.01
C THR A 332 6.03 -6.74 -1.93
N ASP A 333 7.17 -7.31 -2.26
CA ASP A 333 8.04 -7.97 -1.30
C ASP A 333 8.77 -6.96 -0.38
N PRO A 334 9.47 -7.40 0.66
CA PRO A 334 10.27 -6.52 1.51
C PRO A 334 11.40 -5.80 0.78
N SER A 335 11.81 -6.27 -0.38
CA SER A 335 12.86 -5.66 -1.21
C SER A 335 12.34 -4.57 -2.15
N GLY A 336 11.02 -4.40 -2.23
CA GLY A 336 10.34 -3.36 -3.03
C GLY A 336 9.99 -3.80 -4.45
N ASN A 337 10.07 -5.11 -4.78
CA ASN A 337 9.61 -5.59 -6.09
C ASN A 337 8.10 -5.74 -6.07
N ALA A 338 7.43 -5.25 -7.10
CA ALA A 338 6.00 -5.32 -7.23
C ALA A 338 5.56 -6.37 -8.26
N SER A 339 4.58 -7.18 -7.90
CA SER A 339 3.95 -8.15 -8.80
C SER A 339 3.14 -7.46 -9.90
N SER A 340 2.75 -8.24 -10.89
CA SER A 340 1.62 -7.85 -11.74
C SER A 340 0.34 -7.74 -10.88
N PRO A 341 -0.57 -6.82 -11.22
CA PRO A 341 -1.83 -6.68 -10.49
C PRO A 341 -2.79 -7.84 -10.80
N ALA A 342 -3.50 -8.28 -9.78
CA ALA A 342 -4.69 -9.11 -9.89
C ALA A 342 -5.95 -8.27 -9.65
N SER A 343 -7.11 -8.53 -10.27
CA SER A 343 -8.34 -7.77 -10.03
C SER A 343 -9.57 -8.63 -9.73
N VAL A 344 -10.43 -8.12 -8.85
CA VAL A 344 -11.73 -8.70 -8.50
C VAL A 344 -12.80 -7.61 -8.58
N THR A 345 -14.03 -7.99 -8.88
CA THR A 345 -15.19 -7.09 -8.82
C THR A 345 -16.07 -7.47 -7.64
N VAL A 346 -16.34 -6.54 -6.75
CA VAL A 346 -17.18 -6.75 -5.56
C VAL A 346 -18.64 -6.94 -5.97
N ASP A 347 -19.21 -8.05 -5.59
CA ASP A 347 -20.63 -8.33 -5.75
C ASP A 347 -21.37 -8.26 -4.41
N ALA A 348 -22.17 -7.22 -4.20
CA ALA A 348 -22.95 -7.00 -2.98
C ALA A 348 -24.48 -7.23 -3.22
N VAL A 349 -24.85 -8.00 -4.23
CA VAL A 349 -26.25 -8.37 -4.51
C VAL A 349 -26.50 -9.81 -4.09
N ALA A 350 -27.45 -9.99 -3.19
CA ALA A 350 -27.85 -11.35 -2.82
C ALA A 350 -28.47 -12.07 -4.02
N PRO A 351 -28.24 -13.38 -4.13
CA PRO A 351 -28.91 -14.20 -5.12
C PRO A 351 -30.43 -14.07 -5.06
N ALA A 352 -31.10 -14.33 -6.15
CA ALA A 352 -32.56 -14.46 -6.13
C ALA A 352 -32.97 -15.54 -5.12
N THR A 353 -34.12 -15.33 -4.48
CA THR A 353 -34.70 -16.33 -3.58
C THR A 353 -34.83 -17.69 -4.29
N PRO A 354 -34.25 -18.77 -3.75
CA PRO A 354 -34.31 -20.08 -4.40
C PRO A 354 -35.76 -20.57 -4.50
N VAL A 355 -36.07 -21.29 -5.55
CA VAL A 355 -37.30 -22.04 -5.63
C VAL A 355 -37.08 -23.43 -5.05
N VAL A 356 -38.00 -23.88 -4.21
CA VAL A 356 -38.05 -25.26 -3.71
C VAL A 356 -39.26 -25.93 -4.26
N ASN A 357 -39.05 -27.01 -5.02
CA ASN A 357 -40.15 -27.80 -5.57
C ASN A 357 -40.88 -28.55 -4.46
N PRO A 358 -42.15 -28.82 -4.60
CA PRO A 358 -42.86 -29.77 -3.74
C PRO A 358 -42.08 -31.09 -3.63
N SER A 359 -42.09 -31.72 -2.46
CA SER A 359 -41.32 -32.92 -2.19
C SER A 359 -41.99 -33.83 -1.19
N ASN A 360 -41.89 -35.14 -1.42
CA ASN A 360 -42.30 -36.18 -0.44
C ASN A 360 -41.24 -36.49 0.61
N GLY A 361 -40.18 -35.67 0.67
CA GLY A 361 -39.11 -35.84 1.64
C GLY A 361 -38.00 -36.80 1.23
N SER A 362 -38.13 -37.55 0.14
CA SER A 362 -37.05 -38.43 -0.35
C SER A 362 -35.97 -37.70 -1.13
N THR A 363 -36.37 -36.69 -1.86
CA THR A 363 -35.47 -35.79 -2.59
C THR A 363 -36.02 -34.38 -2.55
N LEU A 364 -35.19 -33.42 -2.19
CA LEU A 364 -35.46 -31.99 -2.30
C LEU A 364 -34.82 -31.47 -3.57
N SER A 365 -35.52 -30.64 -4.32
CA SER A 365 -35.01 -30.07 -5.56
C SER A 365 -35.58 -28.70 -5.83
N GLY A 366 -34.98 -27.99 -6.73
CA GLY A 366 -35.44 -26.67 -7.10
C GLY A 366 -34.46 -25.92 -7.98
N THR A 367 -34.56 -24.60 -7.94
CA THR A 367 -33.65 -23.72 -8.67
C THR A 367 -33.10 -22.61 -7.78
N ALA A 368 -31.90 -22.20 -8.09
CA ALA A 368 -31.21 -21.07 -7.47
C ALA A 368 -30.30 -20.44 -8.52
N GLU A 369 -29.58 -19.40 -8.15
CA GLU A 369 -28.54 -18.82 -8.99
C GLU A 369 -27.46 -19.86 -9.32
N PRO A 370 -27.04 -19.99 -10.58
CA PRO A 370 -26.00 -20.93 -10.96
C PRO A 370 -24.72 -20.79 -10.13
N GLY A 371 -24.27 -21.89 -9.53
CA GLY A 371 -23.08 -21.89 -8.67
C GLY A 371 -23.34 -21.48 -7.22
N ALA A 372 -24.51 -20.96 -6.87
CA ALA A 372 -24.85 -20.63 -5.50
C ALA A 372 -24.97 -21.89 -4.62
N THR A 373 -24.56 -21.78 -3.38
CA THR A 373 -24.75 -22.82 -2.37
C THR A 373 -26.12 -22.69 -1.73
N VAL A 374 -26.98 -23.66 -1.96
CA VAL A 374 -28.31 -23.74 -1.35
C VAL A 374 -28.19 -24.42 0.02
N THR A 375 -28.52 -23.69 1.05
CA THR A 375 -28.56 -24.19 2.43
C THR A 375 -30.00 -24.55 2.80
N LEU A 376 -30.21 -25.76 3.28
CA LEU A 376 -31.50 -26.32 3.65
C LEU A 376 -31.58 -26.50 5.16
N THR A 377 -32.64 -25.96 5.77
CA THR A 377 -32.92 -26.11 7.20
C THR A 377 -34.36 -26.52 7.44
N ASP A 378 -34.64 -27.13 8.59
CA ASP A 378 -36.02 -27.40 9.02
C ASP A 378 -36.72 -26.09 9.49
N GLY A 379 -38.02 -26.21 9.82
CA GLY A 379 -38.81 -25.09 10.32
C GLY A 379 -38.33 -24.47 11.65
N ASN A 380 -37.41 -25.15 12.35
CA ASN A 380 -36.78 -24.68 13.59
C ASN A 380 -35.36 -24.11 13.35
N GLY A 381 -34.89 -24.15 12.09
CA GLY A 381 -33.56 -23.69 11.72
C GLY A 381 -32.46 -24.76 11.86
N ASN A 382 -32.79 -26.03 12.19
CA ASN A 382 -31.78 -27.07 12.23
C ASN A 382 -31.33 -27.45 10.83
N PRO A 383 -30.03 -27.72 10.59
CA PRO A 383 -29.52 -28.00 9.27
C PRO A 383 -30.05 -29.35 8.74
N ILE A 384 -30.54 -29.36 7.52
CA ILE A 384 -30.87 -30.56 6.75
C ILE A 384 -29.69 -30.92 5.82
N GLY A 385 -29.12 -29.92 5.16
CA GLY A 385 -27.95 -30.10 4.30
C GLY A 385 -27.66 -28.90 3.41
N GLN A 386 -26.66 -29.05 2.56
CA GLN A 386 -26.26 -28.05 1.57
C GLN A 386 -26.02 -28.71 0.22
N VAL A 387 -26.27 -27.98 -0.85
CA VAL A 387 -26.03 -28.42 -2.24
C VAL A 387 -25.71 -27.19 -3.10
N THR A 388 -24.86 -27.37 -4.10
CA THR A 388 -24.55 -26.29 -5.07
C THR A 388 -25.46 -26.41 -6.27
N ALA A 389 -26.06 -25.30 -6.71
CA ALA A 389 -26.80 -25.22 -7.95
C ALA A 389 -25.86 -25.40 -9.15
N ASP A 390 -26.30 -26.19 -10.13
CA ASP A 390 -25.51 -26.46 -11.34
C ASP A 390 -25.43 -25.21 -12.27
N GLY A 391 -24.71 -25.35 -13.37
CA GLY A 391 -24.55 -24.25 -14.34
C GLY A 391 -25.85 -23.82 -15.04
N SER A 392 -26.95 -24.53 -14.85
CA SER A 392 -28.32 -24.18 -15.31
C SER A 392 -29.18 -23.66 -14.16
N GLY A 393 -28.63 -23.57 -12.96
CA GLY A 393 -29.30 -23.13 -11.74
C GLY A 393 -30.12 -24.22 -11.04
N ASN A 394 -30.08 -25.49 -11.47
CA ASN A 394 -30.83 -26.55 -10.82
C ASN A 394 -30.05 -27.12 -9.65
N TRP A 395 -30.76 -27.49 -8.60
CA TRP A 395 -30.17 -28.18 -7.47
C TRP A 395 -31.02 -29.37 -7.03
N SER A 396 -30.39 -30.39 -6.47
CA SER A 396 -31.06 -31.58 -5.96
C SER A 396 -30.27 -32.11 -4.74
N PHE A 397 -30.98 -32.37 -3.65
CA PHE A 397 -30.43 -32.89 -2.41
C PHE A 397 -31.24 -34.09 -1.93
N THR A 398 -30.59 -35.19 -1.63
CA THR A 398 -31.21 -36.40 -1.07
C THR A 398 -30.80 -36.52 0.39
N PRO A 399 -31.74 -36.32 1.34
CA PRO A 399 -31.46 -36.57 2.77
C PRO A 399 -31.08 -38.00 3.03
N THR A 400 -30.24 -38.25 4.04
CA THR A 400 -29.82 -39.61 4.44
C THR A 400 -30.99 -40.51 4.91
N THR A 401 -32.05 -39.85 5.42
CA THR A 401 -33.34 -40.47 5.74
C THR A 401 -34.43 -39.55 5.19
N PRO A 402 -35.46 -40.13 4.53
CA PRO A 402 -36.56 -39.31 4.06
C PRO A 402 -37.14 -38.42 5.16
N LEU A 403 -37.45 -37.16 4.81
CA LEU A 403 -38.00 -36.22 5.77
C LEU A 403 -39.47 -36.60 6.07
N PRO A 404 -39.92 -36.50 7.34
CA PRO A 404 -41.29 -36.82 7.71
C PRO A 404 -42.30 -35.85 7.07
N ASN A 405 -43.52 -36.37 6.89
CA ASN A 405 -44.65 -35.51 6.46
C ASN A 405 -44.83 -34.29 7.37
N GLY A 406 -45.11 -33.14 6.79
CA GLY A 406 -45.32 -31.89 7.51
C GLY A 406 -44.01 -31.18 7.91
N THR A 407 -42.83 -31.75 7.58
CA THR A 407 -41.54 -31.04 7.80
C THR A 407 -41.49 -29.80 6.91
N VAL A 408 -41.35 -28.63 7.54
CA VAL A 408 -41.06 -27.40 6.80
C VAL A 408 -39.59 -27.40 6.43
N VAL A 409 -39.29 -27.23 5.15
CA VAL A 409 -37.92 -27.07 4.63
C VAL A 409 -37.76 -25.64 4.17
N ASN A 410 -36.84 -24.91 4.79
CA ASN A 410 -36.43 -23.59 4.38
C ASN A 410 -35.17 -23.70 3.49
N ALA A 411 -35.12 -22.92 2.44
CA ALA A 411 -33.96 -22.83 1.55
C ALA A 411 -33.50 -21.38 1.41
N THR A 412 -32.20 -21.18 1.55
CA THR A 412 -31.53 -19.92 1.20
C THR A 412 -30.41 -20.23 0.23
N ALA A 413 -30.16 -19.35 -0.72
CA ALA A 413 -29.02 -19.44 -1.63
C ALA A 413 -27.93 -18.45 -1.19
N THR A 414 -26.69 -18.93 -1.15
CA THR A 414 -25.52 -18.09 -0.87
C THR A 414 -24.59 -18.17 -2.07
N ASP A 415 -24.23 -17.02 -2.62
CA ASP A 415 -23.33 -16.93 -3.76
C ASP A 415 -21.85 -17.11 -3.38
N ALA A 416 -20.97 -17.07 -4.37
CA ALA A 416 -19.52 -17.22 -4.14
C ALA A 416 -18.90 -16.05 -3.34
N SER A 417 -19.56 -14.90 -3.28
CA SER A 417 -19.12 -13.73 -2.52
C SER A 417 -19.68 -13.67 -1.10
N GLY A 418 -20.53 -14.65 -0.73
CA GLY A 418 -21.09 -14.80 0.62
C GLY A 418 -22.38 -14.02 0.85
N ASN A 419 -23.06 -13.51 -0.21
CA ASN A 419 -24.38 -12.92 -0.03
C ASN A 419 -25.43 -14.01 0.03
N THR A 420 -26.35 -13.87 0.97
CA THR A 420 -27.42 -14.83 1.18
C THR A 420 -28.76 -14.22 0.77
N SER A 421 -29.52 -14.95 -0.03
CA SER A 421 -30.84 -14.59 -0.50
C SER A 421 -31.86 -14.54 0.64
N ALA A 422 -33.02 -13.97 0.36
CA ALA A 422 -34.20 -14.25 1.16
C ALA A 422 -34.50 -15.76 1.14
N GLY A 423 -35.13 -16.25 2.20
CA GLY A 423 -35.54 -17.66 2.31
C GLY A 423 -36.83 -17.95 1.56
N SER A 424 -36.88 -19.10 0.92
CA SER A 424 -38.14 -19.75 0.49
C SER A 424 -38.41 -20.98 1.34
N SER A 425 -39.64 -21.45 1.34
CA SER A 425 -39.98 -22.64 2.11
C SER A 425 -40.97 -23.53 1.36
N VAL A 426 -40.87 -24.84 1.63
CA VAL A 426 -41.85 -25.85 1.20
C VAL A 426 -42.14 -26.74 2.39
N THR A 427 -43.36 -27.26 2.46
CA THR A 427 -43.70 -28.30 3.43
C THR A 427 -43.64 -29.65 2.76
N VAL A 428 -42.91 -30.59 3.33
CA VAL A 428 -42.83 -31.97 2.86
C VAL A 428 -44.23 -32.59 2.97
N ASP A 429 -44.68 -33.12 1.87
CA ASP A 429 -45.91 -33.92 1.81
C ASP A 429 -45.56 -35.34 1.37
N SER A 430 -45.61 -36.28 2.30
CA SER A 430 -45.39 -37.72 2.03
C SER A 430 -46.68 -38.54 2.11
N VAL A 431 -47.83 -37.85 2.11
CA VAL A 431 -49.13 -38.49 2.11
C VAL A 431 -49.59 -38.69 0.66
N ALA A 432 -49.75 -39.93 0.25
CA ALA A 432 -50.26 -40.22 -1.07
C ALA A 432 -51.70 -39.65 -1.23
N PRO A 433 -52.02 -39.10 -2.37
CA PRO A 433 -53.38 -38.67 -2.67
C PRO A 433 -54.39 -39.82 -2.51
N ALA A 434 -55.63 -39.47 -2.23
CA ALA A 434 -56.70 -40.45 -2.27
C ALA A 434 -56.82 -41.10 -3.66
N THR A 435 -57.21 -42.35 -3.74
CA THR A 435 -57.42 -43.06 -5.01
C THR A 435 -58.38 -42.28 -5.91
N PRO A 436 -57.97 -41.90 -7.14
CA PRO A 436 -58.83 -41.14 -8.04
C PRO A 436 -60.14 -41.82 -8.35
N VAL A 437 -61.19 -41.06 -8.38
CA VAL A 437 -62.45 -41.51 -9.02
C VAL A 437 -62.36 -41.24 -10.50
N VAL A 438 -62.58 -42.24 -11.31
CA VAL A 438 -62.68 -42.12 -12.77
C VAL A 438 -64.14 -42.28 -13.17
N ASN A 439 -64.72 -41.21 -13.76
CA ASN A 439 -66.11 -41.26 -14.20
C ASN A 439 -66.23 -42.12 -15.43
N PRO A 440 -67.38 -42.69 -15.65
CA PRO A 440 -67.69 -43.35 -16.93
C PRO A 440 -67.46 -42.43 -18.12
N SER A 441 -66.88 -42.94 -19.19
CA SER A 441 -66.52 -42.17 -20.38
C SER A 441 -66.87 -42.97 -21.65
N ASN A 442 -67.18 -42.24 -22.74
CA ASN A 442 -67.56 -42.79 -24.05
C ASN A 442 -66.41 -42.93 -25.04
N GLY A 443 -65.19 -42.78 -24.54
CA GLY A 443 -63.97 -42.85 -25.34
C GLY A 443 -63.55 -41.53 -25.99
N THR A 444 -64.37 -40.48 -25.93
CA THR A 444 -64.03 -39.16 -26.49
C THR A 444 -63.47 -38.21 -25.42
N THR A 445 -63.89 -38.36 -24.19
CA THR A 445 -63.42 -37.59 -23.05
C THR A 445 -63.50 -38.44 -21.77
N LEU A 446 -62.42 -38.54 -21.03
CA LEU A 446 -62.36 -39.14 -19.70
C LEU A 446 -62.52 -38.03 -18.64
N SER A 447 -63.09 -38.31 -17.47
CA SER A 447 -63.28 -37.35 -16.43
C SER A 447 -63.34 -38.01 -15.04
N GLY A 448 -63.21 -37.25 -13.99
CA GLY A 448 -63.30 -37.81 -12.65
C GLY A 448 -62.95 -36.81 -11.56
N THR A 449 -62.61 -37.35 -10.37
CA THR A 449 -62.11 -36.56 -9.27
C THR A 449 -60.84 -37.17 -8.70
N ALA A 450 -59.92 -36.31 -8.27
CA ALA A 450 -58.70 -36.65 -7.59
C ALA A 450 -58.40 -35.54 -6.56
N GLU A 451 -57.30 -35.65 -5.83
CA GLU A 451 -56.84 -34.57 -4.94
C GLU A 451 -56.58 -33.30 -5.74
N PRO A 452 -57.11 -32.14 -5.30
CA PRO A 452 -56.89 -30.88 -6.00
C PRO A 452 -55.42 -30.61 -6.27
N GLY A 453 -55.08 -30.32 -7.56
CA GLY A 453 -53.70 -30.06 -7.97
C GLY A 453 -52.85 -31.32 -8.21
N SER A 454 -53.34 -32.51 -7.91
CA SER A 454 -52.63 -33.75 -8.24
C SER A 454 -52.65 -34.03 -9.73
N SER A 455 -51.58 -34.64 -10.22
CA SER A 455 -51.44 -35.13 -11.58
C SER A 455 -52.06 -36.53 -11.69
N VAL A 456 -53.14 -36.67 -12.45
CA VAL A 456 -53.84 -37.94 -12.66
C VAL A 456 -53.28 -38.62 -13.90
N THR A 457 -52.62 -39.74 -13.71
CA THR A 457 -52.07 -40.56 -14.80
C THR A 457 -53.08 -41.65 -15.20
N LEU A 458 -53.33 -41.76 -16.49
CA LEU A 458 -54.30 -42.67 -17.11
C LEU A 458 -53.56 -43.73 -17.93
N THR A 459 -53.86 -44.99 -17.73
CA THR A 459 -53.31 -46.11 -18.49
C THR A 459 -54.45 -47.06 -18.96
N ASP A 460 -54.18 -47.81 -20.03
CA ASP A 460 -55.08 -48.90 -20.42
C ASP A 460 -54.96 -50.10 -19.43
N GLY A 461 -55.83 -51.11 -19.63
CA GLY A 461 -55.84 -52.31 -18.80
C GLY A 461 -54.57 -53.18 -18.89
N ASN A 462 -53.70 -52.91 -19.89
CA ASN A 462 -52.41 -53.59 -20.07
C ASN A 462 -51.25 -52.74 -19.51
N GLY A 463 -51.51 -51.57 -18.93
CA GLY A 463 -50.52 -50.66 -18.44
C GLY A 463 -49.95 -49.70 -19.49
N ASN A 464 -50.44 -49.71 -20.74
CA ASN A 464 -50.01 -48.74 -21.72
C ASN A 464 -50.64 -47.37 -21.39
N PRO A 465 -49.86 -46.30 -21.45
CA PRO A 465 -50.35 -44.96 -21.06
C PRO A 465 -51.43 -44.45 -22.00
N ILE A 466 -52.54 -43.95 -21.45
CA ILE A 466 -53.59 -43.24 -22.16
C ILE A 466 -53.31 -41.71 -22.03
N GLY A 467 -53.01 -41.21 -20.84
CA GLY A 467 -52.71 -39.81 -20.61
C GLY A 467 -52.57 -39.41 -19.15
N GLN A 468 -52.36 -38.10 -18.93
CA GLN A 468 -52.20 -37.49 -17.62
C GLN A 468 -52.94 -36.16 -17.58
N VAL A 469 -53.49 -35.80 -16.42
CA VAL A 469 -54.30 -34.60 -16.22
C VAL A 469 -54.09 -34.07 -14.78
N THR A 470 -54.29 -32.76 -14.53
CA THR A 470 -54.32 -32.19 -13.18
C THR A 470 -55.77 -32.02 -12.73
N ALA A 471 -56.09 -32.42 -11.53
CA ALA A 471 -57.34 -32.11 -10.88
C ALA A 471 -57.44 -30.61 -10.61
N ASP A 472 -58.58 -29.99 -10.89
CA ASP A 472 -58.82 -28.57 -10.63
C ASP A 472 -58.86 -28.26 -9.13
N GLY A 473 -59.05 -26.98 -8.77
CA GLY A 473 -59.12 -26.56 -7.37
C GLY A 473 -60.32 -27.14 -6.60
N SER A 474 -61.26 -27.78 -7.31
CA SER A 474 -62.38 -28.54 -6.76
C SER A 474 -62.16 -30.05 -6.82
N GLY A 475 -60.98 -30.47 -7.35
CA GLY A 475 -60.63 -31.87 -7.51
C GLY A 475 -61.19 -32.54 -8.78
N ASN A 476 -61.80 -31.81 -9.71
CA ASN A 476 -62.30 -32.37 -10.94
C ASN A 476 -61.20 -32.46 -11.99
N TRP A 477 -61.20 -33.54 -12.72
CA TRP A 477 -60.33 -33.71 -13.87
C TRP A 477 -61.15 -34.21 -15.06
N SER A 478 -60.67 -33.89 -16.20
CA SER A 478 -61.45 -34.23 -17.40
C SER A 478 -60.45 -34.40 -18.59
N PHE A 479 -60.45 -35.55 -19.45
CA PHE A 479 -59.50 -35.91 -20.54
C PHE A 479 -60.20 -36.33 -21.82
N THR A 480 -59.98 -35.77 -23.06
CA THR A 480 -60.52 -36.13 -24.37
C THR A 480 -59.42 -36.77 -25.22
N PRO A 481 -59.41 -38.08 -25.45
CA PRO A 481 -58.41 -38.72 -26.29
C PRO A 481 -58.50 -38.22 -27.73
N SER A 482 -57.36 -38.06 -28.42
CA SER A 482 -57.32 -37.59 -29.82
C SER A 482 -58.04 -38.52 -30.82
N THR A 483 -58.07 -39.77 -30.52
CA THR A 483 -58.96 -40.74 -31.10
C THR A 483 -59.82 -41.35 -30.01
N PRO A 484 -61.12 -41.40 -30.15
CA PRO A 484 -61.94 -42.07 -29.15
C PRO A 484 -61.37 -43.45 -28.83
N LEU A 485 -61.19 -43.74 -27.57
CA LEU A 485 -60.73 -45.08 -27.11
C LEU A 485 -61.85 -46.08 -27.43
N ALA A 486 -61.48 -47.28 -27.82
CA ALA A 486 -62.43 -48.31 -28.12
C ALA A 486 -63.30 -48.63 -26.90
N ASP A 487 -64.62 -48.90 -27.14
CA ASP A 487 -65.55 -49.35 -26.10
C ASP A 487 -65.02 -50.62 -25.39
N GLY A 488 -65.06 -50.58 -24.07
CA GLY A 488 -64.53 -51.65 -23.23
C GLY A 488 -63.00 -51.53 -22.87
N THR A 489 -62.31 -50.49 -23.35
CA THR A 489 -60.97 -50.21 -22.95
C THR A 489 -60.94 -49.85 -21.44
N VAL A 490 -60.28 -50.67 -20.65
CA VAL A 490 -60.01 -50.35 -19.20
C VAL A 490 -59.07 -49.17 -19.14
N VAL A 491 -59.42 -48.12 -18.42
CA VAL A 491 -58.61 -46.98 -18.10
C VAL A 491 -58.31 -47.00 -16.61
N ASN A 492 -57.08 -47.11 -16.29
CA ASN A 492 -56.56 -47.03 -14.91
C ASN A 492 -56.07 -45.59 -14.66
N ALA A 493 -56.40 -45.06 -13.49
CA ALA A 493 -55.98 -43.73 -13.06
C ALA A 493 -55.26 -43.79 -11.73
N THR A 494 -54.08 -43.22 -11.68
CA THR A 494 -53.34 -42.97 -10.41
C THR A 494 -53.11 -41.46 -10.29
N ALA A 495 -53.32 -40.92 -9.10
CA ALA A 495 -53.02 -39.51 -8.82
C ALA A 495 -51.63 -39.39 -8.22
N THR A 496 -50.85 -38.45 -8.71
CA THR A 496 -49.59 -38.06 -8.12
C THR A 496 -49.66 -36.59 -7.71
N ASP A 497 -49.41 -36.30 -6.43
CA ASP A 497 -49.41 -34.94 -5.95
C ASP A 497 -48.16 -34.16 -6.45
N PRO A 498 -48.10 -32.85 -6.26
CA PRO A 498 -46.92 -32.05 -6.62
C PRO A 498 -45.63 -32.49 -5.89
N ALA A 499 -45.73 -33.21 -4.79
CA ALA A 499 -44.61 -33.74 -4.03
C ALA A 499 -44.09 -35.08 -4.59
N GLY A 500 -44.79 -35.69 -5.53
CA GLY A 500 -44.42 -36.97 -6.14
C GLY A 500 -44.95 -38.22 -5.42
N ASN A 501 -45.90 -38.04 -4.47
CA ASN A 501 -46.56 -39.22 -3.89
C ASN A 501 -47.65 -39.75 -4.84
N THR A 502 -47.72 -41.07 -4.99
CA THR A 502 -48.66 -41.71 -5.88
C THR A 502 -49.73 -42.45 -5.10
N SER A 503 -50.97 -42.22 -5.47
CA SER A 503 -52.14 -42.82 -4.87
C SER A 503 -52.28 -44.33 -5.21
N GLY A 504 -53.22 -44.98 -4.58
CA GLY A 504 -53.77 -46.25 -5.11
C GLY A 504 -54.40 -46.04 -6.51
N GLN A 505 -54.52 -47.12 -7.27
CA GLN A 505 -55.06 -47.13 -8.60
C GLN A 505 -56.60 -47.10 -8.60
N GLY A 506 -57.19 -46.02 -9.13
CA GLY A 506 -58.60 -46.05 -9.55
C GLY A 506 -58.71 -46.54 -10.97
N SER A 507 -59.86 -47.07 -11.35
CA SER A 507 -60.07 -47.56 -12.71
C SER A 507 -61.48 -47.27 -13.24
N THR A 508 -61.57 -47.03 -14.54
CA THR A 508 -62.78 -47.03 -15.31
C THR A 508 -62.51 -47.63 -16.69
N THR A 509 -63.54 -47.70 -17.53
CA THR A 509 -63.34 -48.16 -18.88
C THR A 509 -63.65 -46.99 -19.81
N VAL A 510 -62.60 -46.41 -20.36
CA VAL A 510 -62.41 -45.36 -21.35
C VAL A 510 -63.07 -44.00 -21.16
N ASP A 511 -62.25 -42.99 -21.20
CA ASP A 511 -62.46 -41.65 -21.71
C ASP A 511 -61.48 -40.53 -21.39
N GLY A 512 -61.43 -39.39 -21.96
CA GLY A 512 -60.38 -38.46 -22.12
C GLY A 512 -60.29 -36.97 -21.70
N VAL A 513 -59.24 -36.45 -21.23
CA VAL A 513 -58.99 -35.14 -20.55
C VAL A 513 -57.65 -34.39 -20.71
N ALA A 514 -57.44 -33.21 -20.29
CA ALA A 514 -56.38 -32.22 -20.54
C ALA A 514 -55.28 -31.93 -19.47
N PRO A 515 -54.11 -31.42 -19.79
CA PRO A 515 -52.86 -31.38 -18.99
C PRO A 515 -52.67 -30.28 -17.88
N THR A 516 -51.62 -30.41 -17.13
CA THR A 516 -51.29 -29.58 -15.95
C THR A 516 -50.49 -28.31 -16.24
N THR A 517 -50.56 -27.35 -15.32
CA THR A 517 -49.82 -26.06 -15.42
C THR A 517 -48.31 -26.22 -15.33
N PRO A 518 -47.51 -25.68 -16.27
CA PRO A 518 -46.06 -25.71 -16.22
C PRO A 518 -45.49 -24.81 -15.13
N THR A 519 -44.25 -25.09 -14.75
CA THR A 519 -43.46 -24.13 -14.00
C THR A 519 -42.50 -23.39 -14.93
N VAL A 520 -42.07 -22.21 -14.52
CA VAL A 520 -41.05 -21.44 -15.23
C VAL A 520 -40.02 -20.89 -14.22
N ASN A 521 -38.77 -21.07 -14.53
CA ASN A 521 -37.65 -20.63 -13.69
C ASN A 521 -37.31 -19.16 -13.95
N LEU A 522 -36.71 -18.50 -12.96
CA LEU A 522 -36.16 -17.16 -13.15
C LEU A 522 -35.09 -17.14 -14.25
N SER A 523 -35.07 -16.08 -15.05
CA SER A 523 -34.19 -15.94 -16.21
C SER A 523 -33.61 -14.52 -16.36
N ASN A 524 -32.38 -14.46 -16.83
CA ASN A 524 -31.74 -13.21 -17.27
C ASN A 524 -31.97 -12.88 -18.75
N GLY A 525 -32.91 -13.61 -19.41
CA GLY A 525 -33.24 -13.41 -20.81
C GLY A 525 -32.34 -14.16 -21.80
N SER A 526 -31.21 -14.72 -21.38
CA SER A 526 -30.36 -15.51 -22.29
C SER A 526 -30.83 -16.96 -22.45
N SER A 527 -31.59 -17.47 -21.48
CA SER A 527 -32.22 -18.77 -21.50
C SER A 527 -33.46 -18.76 -20.62
N LEU A 528 -34.54 -19.39 -21.05
CA LEU A 528 -35.75 -19.69 -20.29
C LEU A 528 -35.80 -21.19 -20.04
N SER A 529 -36.20 -21.61 -18.85
CA SER A 529 -36.30 -23.03 -18.50
C SER A 529 -37.35 -23.27 -17.40
N GLY A 530 -37.78 -24.49 -17.25
CA GLY A 530 -38.72 -24.86 -16.23
C GLY A 530 -39.12 -26.32 -16.32
N THR A 531 -40.25 -26.62 -15.70
CA THR A 531 -40.80 -27.97 -15.81
C THR A 531 -42.23 -27.94 -16.37
N ALA A 532 -42.58 -28.96 -17.06
CA ALA A 532 -43.92 -29.25 -17.52
C ALA A 532 -44.15 -30.76 -17.45
N GLU A 533 -45.32 -31.20 -17.76
CA GLU A 533 -45.60 -32.61 -17.92
C GLU A 533 -44.64 -33.24 -18.94
N PRO A 534 -43.98 -34.37 -18.63
CA PRO A 534 -43.08 -35.03 -19.57
C PRO A 534 -43.74 -35.30 -20.93
N GLY A 535 -43.13 -34.74 -21.98
CA GLY A 535 -43.64 -34.88 -23.35
C GLY A 535 -44.66 -33.82 -23.77
N SER A 536 -45.12 -32.93 -22.86
CA SER A 536 -46.03 -31.84 -23.24
C SER A 536 -45.29 -30.68 -23.93
N THR A 537 -46.00 -29.94 -24.78
CA THR A 537 -45.50 -28.72 -25.41
C THR A 537 -45.65 -27.53 -24.48
N VAL A 538 -44.55 -26.84 -24.24
CA VAL A 538 -44.51 -25.59 -23.45
C VAL A 538 -44.55 -24.41 -24.42
N ILE A 539 -45.64 -23.66 -24.40
CA ILE A 539 -45.89 -22.46 -25.23
C ILE A 539 -45.53 -21.23 -24.42
N LEU A 540 -44.62 -20.42 -24.97
CA LEU A 540 -44.10 -19.20 -24.34
C LEU A 540 -44.68 -17.98 -25.09
N THR A 541 -45.25 -17.02 -24.33
CA THR A 541 -45.69 -15.73 -24.87
C THR A 541 -45.22 -14.58 -24.00
N ASP A 542 -45.10 -13.37 -24.58
CA ASP A 542 -44.85 -12.17 -23.78
C ASP A 542 -46.10 -11.77 -22.96
N GLY A 543 -45.98 -10.75 -22.09
CA GLY A 543 -47.06 -10.23 -21.26
C GLY A 543 -48.27 -9.68 -22.07
N ASN A 544 -48.16 -9.53 -23.39
CA ASN A 544 -49.20 -9.09 -24.30
C ASN A 544 -49.81 -10.26 -25.10
N GLY A 545 -49.31 -11.49 -24.89
CA GLY A 545 -49.78 -12.68 -25.59
C GLY A 545 -49.11 -12.95 -26.96
N ASN A 546 -48.06 -12.20 -27.33
CA ASN A 546 -47.31 -12.50 -28.57
C ASN A 546 -46.44 -13.74 -28.35
N PRO A 547 -46.33 -14.65 -29.33
CA PRO A 547 -45.54 -15.87 -29.20
C PRO A 547 -44.05 -15.57 -29.13
N ILE A 548 -43.36 -16.17 -28.15
CA ILE A 548 -41.90 -16.11 -28.00
C ILE A 548 -41.29 -17.40 -28.59
N ALA A 549 -41.78 -18.57 -28.18
CA ALA A 549 -41.33 -19.87 -28.64
C ALA A 549 -42.26 -21.00 -28.19
N GLU A 550 -42.09 -22.18 -28.80
CA GLU A 550 -42.61 -23.45 -28.33
C GLU A 550 -41.45 -24.43 -28.14
N VAL A 551 -41.41 -25.14 -27.01
CA VAL A 551 -40.38 -26.13 -26.71
C VAL A 551 -41.03 -27.38 -26.12
N THR A 552 -40.36 -28.53 -26.22
CA THR A 552 -40.86 -29.78 -25.64
C THR A 552 -40.14 -30.09 -24.35
N ALA A 553 -40.87 -30.41 -23.30
CA ALA A 553 -40.31 -30.95 -22.07
C ALA A 553 -39.74 -32.34 -22.34
N ASP A 554 -38.53 -32.61 -21.83
CA ASP A 554 -37.85 -33.90 -21.97
C ASP A 554 -38.57 -35.01 -21.18
N GLY A 555 -38.03 -36.23 -21.21
CA GLY A 555 -38.60 -37.38 -20.49
C GLY A 555 -38.60 -37.24 -18.96
N SER A 556 -38.04 -36.15 -18.43
CA SER A 556 -38.04 -35.78 -16.99
C SER A 556 -38.93 -34.58 -16.69
N GLY A 557 -39.58 -34.02 -17.71
CA GLY A 557 -40.44 -32.86 -17.62
C GLY A 557 -39.72 -31.53 -17.74
N ASN A 558 -38.44 -31.50 -18.06
CA ASN A 558 -37.71 -30.25 -18.22
C ASN A 558 -37.85 -29.71 -19.63
N TRP A 559 -37.92 -28.38 -19.73
CA TRP A 559 -37.85 -27.66 -20.99
C TRP A 559 -36.87 -26.51 -20.92
N THR A 560 -36.24 -26.21 -22.06
CA THR A 560 -35.30 -25.08 -22.16
C THR A 560 -35.46 -24.43 -23.55
N TYR A 561 -35.45 -23.11 -23.54
CA TYR A 561 -35.41 -22.27 -24.72
C TYR A 561 -34.26 -21.28 -24.63
N THR A 562 -33.40 -21.24 -25.64
CA THR A 562 -32.32 -20.25 -25.77
C THR A 562 -32.63 -19.36 -26.96
N PRO A 563 -33.06 -18.11 -26.71
CA PRO A 563 -33.34 -17.18 -27.80
C PRO A 563 -32.07 -16.77 -28.54
N SER A 564 -32.16 -16.53 -29.84
CA SER A 564 -31.02 -16.05 -30.65
C SER A 564 -30.57 -14.63 -30.26
N THR A 565 -31.44 -13.84 -29.63
CA THR A 565 -31.14 -12.56 -28.95
C THR A 565 -31.76 -12.62 -27.56
N PRO A 566 -31.01 -12.25 -26.51
CA PRO A 566 -31.54 -12.26 -25.16
C PRO A 566 -32.84 -11.46 -25.03
N ILE A 567 -33.77 -11.97 -24.24
CA ILE A 567 -35.06 -11.31 -23.98
C ILE A 567 -34.81 -10.09 -23.09
N ALA A 568 -35.43 -8.95 -23.40
CA ALA A 568 -35.21 -7.69 -22.74
C ALA A 568 -35.60 -7.72 -21.25
N ASN A 569 -34.84 -6.96 -20.44
CA ASN A 569 -35.12 -6.75 -19.01
C ASN A 569 -36.56 -6.26 -18.79
N GLY A 570 -37.26 -6.80 -17.77
CA GLY A 570 -38.64 -6.45 -17.44
C GLY A 570 -39.72 -7.09 -18.32
N THR A 571 -39.33 -7.91 -19.32
CA THR A 571 -40.30 -8.66 -20.13
C THR A 571 -40.98 -9.73 -19.26
N VAL A 572 -42.31 -9.70 -19.17
CA VAL A 572 -43.10 -10.79 -18.58
C VAL A 572 -43.22 -11.92 -19.62
N VAL A 573 -42.84 -13.14 -19.22
CA VAL A 573 -43.02 -14.34 -20.06
C VAL A 573 -44.08 -15.23 -19.44
N ASN A 574 -45.14 -15.50 -20.19
CA ASN A 574 -46.19 -16.43 -19.82
C ASN A 574 -45.90 -17.81 -20.45
N VAL A 575 -46.21 -18.87 -19.72
CA VAL A 575 -45.91 -20.25 -20.10
C VAL A 575 -47.13 -21.12 -19.90
N VAL A 576 -47.45 -21.91 -20.92
CA VAL A 576 -48.57 -22.84 -20.91
C VAL A 576 -48.11 -24.20 -21.45
N ALA A 577 -48.53 -25.29 -20.82
CA ALA A 577 -48.31 -26.64 -21.32
C ALA A 577 -49.58 -27.16 -22.03
N GLN A 578 -49.38 -27.95 -23.06
CA GLN A 578 -50.45 -28.60 -23.79
C GLN A 578 -50.14 -30.09 -23.96
N ASP A 579 -51.09 -30.98 -23.68
CA ASP A 579 -50.87 -32.42 -23.76
C ASP A 579 -50.87 -32.95 -25.19
N ALA A 580 -50.62 -34.29 -25.35
CA ALA A 580 -50.61 -34.95 -26.64
C ALA A 580 -51.99 -35.01 -27.34
N ALA A 581 -53.06 -34.74 -26.63
CA ALA A 581 -54.42 -34.63 -27.16
C ALA A 581 -54.80 -33.19 -27.53
N GLY A 582 -53.97 -32.22 -27.17
CA GLY A 582 -54.21 -30.82 -27.49
C GLY A 582 -54.93 -30.02 -26.40
N ASN A 583 -55.05 -30.55 -25.18
CA ASN A 583 -55.64 -29.84 -24.08
C ASN A 583 -54.58 -28.96 -23.40
N SER A 584 -54.93 -27.72 -23.09
CA SER A 584 -54.00 -26.73 -22.56
C SER A 584 -54.13 -26.55 -21.05
N SER A 585 -52.99 -26.44 -20.39
CA SER A 585 -52.90 -26.15 -18.98
C SER A 585 -53.22 -24.70 -18.65
N PRO A 586 -53.48 -24.34 -17.38
CA PRO A 586 -53.35 -22.96 -16.90
C PRO A 586 -51.91 -22.44 -17.04
N GLY A 587 -51.76 -21.14 -17.24
CA GLY A 587 -50.43 -20.51 -17.43
C GLY A 587 -49.68 -20.17 -16.16
N ALA A 588 -48.38 -20.23 -16.23
CA ALA A 588 -47.45 -19.63 -15.26
C ALA A 588 -46.74 -18.43 -15.91
N SER A 589 -46.13 -17.58 -15.11
CA SER A 589 -45.41 -16.45 -15.66
C SER A 589 -44.13 -16.13 -14.85
N VAL A 590 -43.13 -15.54 -15.53
CA VAL A 590 -41.91 -15.04 -14.96
C VAL A 590 -41.55 -13.69 -15.57
N THR A 591 -40.94 -12.81 -14.82
CA THR A 591 -40.36 -11.56 -15.35
C THR A 591 -38.87 -11.74 -15.54
N VAL A 592 -38.40 -11.43 -16.73
CA VAL A 592 -36.98 -11.51 -17.07
C VAL A 592 -36.22 -10.38 -16.38
N ASP A 593 -35.17 -10.72 -15.66
CA ASP A 593 -34.20 -9.76 -15.11
C ASP A 593 -32.83 -10.01 -15.73
N SER A 594 -32.43 -9.11 -16.61
CA SER A 594 -31.17 -9.17 -17.33
C SER A 594 -30.20 -8.05 -16.93
N GLN A 595 -30.45 -7.43 -15.78
CA GLN A 595 -29.53 -6.41 -15.30
C GLN A 595 -28.21 -7.03 -14.83
N ALA A 596 -27.18 -6.69 -15.59
CA ALA A 596 -25.83 -7.09 -15.19
C ALA A 596 -25.40 -6.35 -13.91
N PRO A 597 -24.64 -7.02 -13.05
CA PRO A 597 -24.02 -6.35 -11.91
C PRO A 597 -23.30 -5.05 -12.30
N ALA A 598 -23.37 -4.05 -11.45
CA ALA A 598 -22.65 -2.81 -11.67
C ALA A 598 -21.14 -3.04 -11.68
N ALA A 599 -20.44 -2.27 -12.50
CA ALA A 599 -18.99 -2.45 -12.64
C ALA A 599 -18.23 -2.21 -11.32
N PRO A 600 -17.28 -3.07 -10.98
CA PRO A 600 -16.50 -2.97 -9.74
C PRO A 600 -15.62 -1.73 -9.63
N VAL A 601 -15.36 -1.24 -8.44
CA VAL A 601 -14.51 -0.06 -8.16
C VAL A 601 -13.23 -0.50 -7.47
N LEU A 602 -12.11 -0.05 -7.97
CA LEU A 602 -10.76 -0.31 -7.43
C LEU A 602 -10.22 0.88 -6.63
N ASN A 603 -9.54 0.63 -5.56
CA ASN A 603 -8.85 1.64 -4.75
C ASN A 603 -7.40 1.89 -5.24
N PRO A 604 -6.86 3.11 -5.10
CA PRO A 604 -5.47 3.38 -5.46
C PRO A 604 -4.45 2.52 -4.71
N SER A 605 -3.42 2.07 -5.42
CA SER A 605 -2.34 1.23 -4.91
C SER A 605 -0.99 1.94 -4.99
N ASN A 606 -0.12 1.69 -4.02
CA ASN A 606 1.30 2.03 -4.08
C ASN A 606 2.16 0.88 -4.66
N GLY A 607 1.55 -0.14 -5.27
CA GLY A 607 2.25 -1.24 -5.94
C GLY A 607 2.42 -2.53 -5.13
N THR A 608 1.86 -2.63 -3.92
CA THR A 608 2.05 -3.82 -3.07
C THR A 608 0.77 -4.62 -2.77
N THR A 609 -0.38 -4.00 -2.85
CA THR A 609 -1.68 -4.68 -2.68
C THR A 609 -2.75 -3.99 -3.53
N LEU A 610 -3.69 -4.76 -4.08
CA LEU A 610 -4.90 -4.26 -4.74
C LEU A 610 -6.14 -4.66 -3.95
N SER A 611 -7.08 -3.74 -3.78
CA SER A 611 -8.35 -3.97 -3.09
C SER A 611 -9.51 -3.19 -3.70
N GLY A 612 -10.73 -3.60 -3.44
CA GLY A 612 -11.94 -2.94 -3.94
C GLY A 612 -13.23 -3.67 -3.59
N THR A 613 -14.30 -3.35 -4.24
CA THR A 613 -15.65 -3.90 -4.01
C THR A 613 -16.36 -4.30 -5.29
N ALA A 614 -17.08 -5.40 -5.29
CA ALA A 614 -17.96 -5.89 -6.36
C ALA A 614 -19.24 -6.51 -5.78
N GLU A 615 -20.15 -6.90 -6.65
CA GLU A 615 -21.45 -7.49 -6.32
C GLU A 615 -21.32 -8.91 -5.75
N PRO A 616 -22.04 -9.26 -4.66
CA PRO A 616 -21.99 -10.58 -4.04
C PRO A 616 -22.34 -11.73 -5.01
N GLY A 617 -21.48 -12.74 -5.15
CA GLY A 617 -21.64 -13.90 -6.04
C GLY A 617 -20.97 -13.79 -7.39
N ALA A 618 -20.53 -12.62 -7.83
CA ALA A 618 -19.81 -12.49 -9.09
C ALA A 618 -18.33 -12.90 -8.93
N THR A 619 -17.82 -13.61 -9.90
CA THR A 619 -16.39 -13.87 -10.04
C THR A 619 -15.71 -12.69 -10.69
N VAL A 620 -14.67 -12.16 -10.06
CA VAL A 620 -13.90 -11.07 -10.64
C VAL A 620 -12.56 -11.56 -11.15
N THR A 621 -12.31 -11.24 -12.42
CA THR A 621 -11.01 -11.50 -13.06
C THR A 621 -10.25 -10.20 -13.17
N LEU A 622 -8.99 -10.22 -12.80
CA LEU A 622 -8.05 -9.12 -12.95
C LEU A 622 -7.17 -9.33 -14.16
N THR A 623 -6.95 -8.25 -14.89
CA THR A 623 -6.00 -8.24 -15.99
C THR A 623 -5.11 -7.01 -15.91
N ASP A 624 -3.88 -7.13 -16.41
CA ASP A 624 -3.01 -5.99 -16.66
C ASP A 624 -3.60 -5.07 -17.74
N GLY A 625 -2.97 -3.93 -17.99
CA GLY A 625 -3.37 -2.98 -19.04
C GLY A 625 -3.34 -3.55 -20.46
N ASN A 626 -2.88 -4.79 -20.65
CA ASN A 626 -2.84 -5.52 -21.91
C ASN A 626 -3.85 -6.67 -21.94
N GLY A 627 -4.65 -6.86 -20.89
CA GLY A 627 -5.67 -7.91 -20.81
C GLY A 627 -5.18 -9.28 -20.34
N ASN A 628 -3.97 -9.41 -19.81
CA ASN A 628 -3.45 -10.68 -19.26
C ASN A 628 -3.95 -10.84 -17.80
N PRO A 629 -4.47 -12.06 -17.40
CA PRO A 629 -4.92 -12.33 -16.03
C PRO A 629 -3.77 -12.41 -15.01
#